data_55d9b27ea74c4eaf9a54521743390fd9
#
_entry.id   55d9b27ea74c4eaf9a54521743390fd9
#
_cell.length_a   1.000
_cell.length_b   1.000
_cell.length_c   1.000
_cell.angle_alpha   90.00
_cell.angle_beta   90.00
_cell.angle_gamma   90.00
#
_symmetry.space_group_name_H-M   'P 1'
#
loop_
_entity.id
_entity.type
_entity.pdbx_description
1 polymer ?
#
loop_
_entity_poly.entity_id
_entity_poly.type
_entity_poly.pdbx_seq_one_letter_code
_entity_poly.pdbx_strand_id
1 'polypeptide(L)'
;MEYNCYGQPIGPSLKESCFRELNATIIEGNTCDLIHASEDHAHLFYTDIFKKGLTAPDWTYLPFSSFQSEGAFSDIFNKTFLSDDPYFFGIWNKEHSKVLGTLSLMRNDRQNGVIEVGYVIYSQQLKKSIQATEAQYLLAKYVFENLGYRRYEWKCDSLNEPSKLAAKRLGFEYEGTFRQAVVYKNRNRDTSWFSMLDCEWERNKKRLEKWLSPDNFDQDRKQLLSLNNLK
;
A
#
# COMPACT_ATOMS: atom_id res chain seq x y z
N MET A 1 -13.17 3.85 28.99
CA MET A 1 -14.05 4.95 28.53
C MET A 1 -13.84 6.08 29.50
N GLU A 2 -13.49 7.27 29.02
CA GLU A 2 -13.27 8.45 29.85
C GLU A 2 -14.55 9.29 29.84
N TYR A 3 -14.70 10.18 30.83
CA TYR A 3 -15.86 11.08 30.95
C TYR A 3 -15.37 12.51 31.16
N ASN A 4 -16.00 13.47 30.50
CA ASN A 4 -15.76 14.89 30.74
C ASN A 4 -16.42 15.40 32.03
N CYS A 5 -16.20 16.65 32.39
CA CYS A 5 -16.77 17.27 33.61
C CYS A 5 -18.31 17.34 33.63
N TYR A 6 -18.96 17.08 32.49
CA TYR A 6 -20.43 17.03 32.38
C TYR A 6 -21.00 15.62 32.43
N GLY A 7 -20.14 14.60 32.68
CA GLY A 7 -20.54 13.18 32.69
C GLY A 7 -20.78 12.57 31.30
N GLN A 8 -20.33 13.21 30.24
CA GLN A 8 -20.47 12.70 28.87
C GLN A 8 -19.28 11.79 28.54
N PRO A 9 -19.51 10.62 27.91
CA PRO A 9 -18.43 9.73 27.49
C PRO A 9 -17.59 10.40 26.39
N ILE A 10 -16.27 10.31 26.53
CA ILE A 10 -15.30 10.83 25.58
C ILE A 10 -14.29 9.74 25.20
N GLY A 11 -13.60 9.95 24.08
CA GLY A 11 -12.51 9.07 23.66
C GLY A 11 -11.33 9.13 24.63
N PRO A 12 -10.48 8.10 24.65
CA PRO A 12 -9.30 8.08 25.49
C PRO A 12 -8.33 9.19 25.09
N SER A 13 -7.64 9.75 26.07
CA SER A 13 -6.58 10.73 25.84
C SER A 13 -5.46 10.14 24.99
N LEU A 14 -4.98 10.90 24.03
CA LEU A 14 -3.79 10.52 23.27
C LEU A 14 -2.55 10.76 24.12
N LYS A 15 -1.61 9.82 24.10
CA LYS A 15 -0.23 10.10 24.52
C LYS A 15 0.35 11.14 23.58
N GLU A 16 1.26 11.98 24.04
CA GLU A 16 1.98 12.91 23.18
C GLU A 16 2.52 12.16 21.95
N SER A 17 2.02 12.52 20.78
CA SER A 17 2.37 11.88 19.52
C SER A 17 3.05 12.90 18.63
N CYS A 18 4.30 12.63 18.25
CA CYS A 18 5.00 13.42 17.24
C CYS A 18 4.90 12.70 15.90
N PHE A 19 3.94 13.11 15.07
CA PHE A 19 3.79 12.58 13.71
C PHE A 19 4.84 13.24 12.79
N ARG A 20 5.74 12.42 12.25
CA ARG A 20 6.87 12.90 11.43
C ARG A 20 6.46 13.14 9.98
N GLU A 21 7.29 13.86 9.26
CA GLU A 21 7.10 14.12 7.83
C GLU A 21 7.42 12.89 6.97
N LEU A 22 6.62 12.73 5.92
CA LEU A 22 6.84 11.74 4.89
C LEU A 22 7.95 12.24 3.95
N ASN A 23 9.12 11.61 3.99
CA ASN A 23 10.31 12.04 3.24
C ASN A 23 11.28 10.89 2.87
N ALA A 24 10.85 9.63 3.00
CA ALA A 24 11.71 8.50 2.67
C ALA A 24 12.00 8.45 1.16
N THR A 25 13.27 8.52 0.78
CA THR A 25 13.71 8.32 -0.61
C THR A 25 13.90 6.84 -0.95
N ILE A 26 14.29 6.03 0.05
CA ILE A 26 14.43 4.58 -0.07
C ILE A 26 14.03 3.91 1.24
N ILE A 27 13.35 2.76 1.14
CA ILE A 27 13.08 1.85 2.25
C ILE A 27 13.59 0.48 1.83
N GLU A 28 14.71 0.07 2.44
CA GLU A 28 15.40 -1.16 2.07
C GLU A 28 14.71 -2.39 2.68
N GLY A 29 14.59 -3.45 1.89
CA GLY A 29 14.10 -4.77 2.29
C GLY A 29 15.09 -5.89 2.01
N ASN A 30 14.69 -7.12 2.22
CA ASN A 30 15.53 -8.30 1.95
C ASN A 30 15.42 -8.77 0.51
N THR A 31 14.22 -8.74 -0.08
CA THR A 31 13.94 -9.27 -1.42
C THR A 31 13.52 -8.18 -2.42
N CYS A 32 13.17 -7.00 -1.95
CA CYS A 32 12.88 -5.83 -2.77
C CYS A 32 13.16 -4.55 -1.98
N ASP A 33 13.29 -3.44 -2.69
CA ASP A 33 13.40 -2.11 -2.11
C ASP A 33 12.24 -1.24 -2.59
N LEU A 34 11.81 -0.31 -1.73
CA LEU A 34 10.86 0.74 -2.11
C LEU A 34 11.66 2.01 -2.38
N ILE A 35 11.66 2.47 -3.61
CA ILE A 35 12.37 3.68 -4.02
C ILE A 35 11.36 4.72 -4.46
N HIS A 36 11.44 5.92 -3.87
CA HIS A 36 10.59 7.04 -4.23
C HIS A 36 10.72 7.37 -5.72
N ALA A 37 9.59 7.61 -6.39
CA ALA A 37 9.56 7.92 -7.80
C ALA A 37 10.31 9.22 -8.10
N SER A 38 11.12 9.21 -9.15
CA SER A 38 11.81 10.38 -9.69
C SER A 38 11.68 10.41 -11.21
N GLU A 39 12.01 11.54 -11.83
CA GLU A 39 11.91 11.71 -13.30
C GLU A 39 12.64 10.63 -14.07
N ASP A 40 13.83 10.24 -13.62
CA ASP A 40 14.67 9.23 -14.26
C ASP A 40 14.05 7.82 -14.27
N HIS A 41 13.06 7.60 -13.42
CA HIS A 41 12.37 6.29 -13.32
C HIS A 41 11.25 6.11 -14.34
N ALA A 42 10.78 7.16 -15.01
CA ALA A 42 9.59 7.14 -15.86
C ALA A 42 9.61 6.02 -16.90
N HIS A 43 10.75 5.88 -17.61
CA HIS A 43 10.92 4.85 -18.65
C HIS A 43 10.76 3.42 -18.10
N LEU A 44 11.38 3.11 -16.96
CA LEU A 44 11.29 1.78 -16.33
C LEU A 44 9.90 1.50 -15.79
N PHE A 45 9.24 2.48 -15.17
CA PHE A 45 7.84 2.34 -14.75
C PHE A 45 6.95 2.00 -15.94
N TYR A 46 7.10 2.74 -17.07
CA TYR A 46 6.33 2.45 -18.26
C TYR A 46 6.60 1.05 -18.82
N THR A 47 7.86 0.72 -19.06
CA THR A 47 8.24 -0.51 -19.76
C THR A 47 7.98 -1.76 -18.95
N ASP A 48 8.27 -1.75 -17.65
CA ASP A 48 8.22 -2.94 -16.81
C ASP A 48 6.82 -3.19 -16.22
N ILE A 49 6.08 -2.11 -15.89
CA ILE A 49 4.77 -2.24 -15.29
C ILE A 49 3.68 -2.09 -16.35
N PHE A 50 3.56 -0.91 -16.96
CA PHE A 50 2.36 -0.54 -17.72
C PHE A 50 2.34 -1.11 -19.13
N LYS A 51 3.49 -1.31 -19.77
CA LYS A 51 3.58 -1.87 -21.11
C LYS A 51 3.66 -3.41 -21.14
N LYS A 52 4.43 -3.99 -20.23
CA LYS A 52 4.70 -5.44 -20.23
C LYS A 52 4.16 -6.17 -18.98
N GLY A 53 4.04 -5.45 -17.86
CA GLY A 53 3.76 -6.05 -16.56
C GLY A 53 2.27 -6.30 -16.28
N LEU A 54 1.36 -5.56 -16.93
CA LEU A 54 -0.09 -5.65 -16.72
C LEU A 54 -0.78 -6.37 -17.87
N THR A 55 -1.87 -7.09 -17.54
CA THR A 55 -2.82 -7.68 -18.48
C THR A 55 -4.10 -6.85 -18.55
N ALA A 56 -4.93 -7.08 -19.56
CA ALA A 56 -6.18 -6.32 -19.73
C ALA A 56 -7.08 -6.26 -18.49
N PRO A 57 -7.31 -7.35 -17.73
CA PRO A 57 -8.12 -7.31 -16.52
C PRO A 57 -7.55 -6.41 -15.41
N ASP A 58 -6.23 -6.21 -15.35
CA ASP A 58 -5.57 -5.43 -14.30
C ASP A 58 -5.98 -3.95 -14.31
N TRP A 59 -6.39 -3.46 -15.47
CA TRP A 59 -6.84 -2.08 -15.65
C TRP A 59 -8.24 -1.79 -15.10
N THR A 60 -9.01 -2.83 -14.75
CA THR A 60 -10.43 -2.70 -14.38
C THR A 60 -10.66 -1.67 -13.26
N TYR A 61 -9.89 -1.77 -12.19
CA TYR A 61 -10.05 -0.96 -10.99
C TYR A 61 -9.01 0.17 -10.85
N LEU A 62 -8.14 0.36 -11.84
CA LEU A 62 -7.22 1.49 -11.86
C LEU A 62 -7.96 2.76 -12.27
N PRO A 63 -7.55 3.95 -11.78
CA PRO A 63 -8.22 5.22 -12.09
C PRO A 63 -8.01 5.68 -13.55
N PHE A 64 -7.04 5.09 -14.23
CA PHE A 64 -6.69 5.37 -15.64
C PHE A 64 -6.85 4.13 -16.50
N SER A 65 -6.96 4.32 -17.81
CA SER A 65 -6.97 3.25 -18.83
C SER A 65 -5.54 2.94 -19.27
N SER A 66 -5.37 1.87 -20.06
CA SER A 66 -4.07 1.52 -20.67
C SER A 66 -3.51 2.67 -21.49
N PHE A 67 -2.21 2.88 -21.37
CA PHE A 67 -1.51 3.94 -22.10
C PHE A 67 -1.20 3.51 -23.52
N GLN A 68 -1.50 4.37 -24.50
CA GLN A 68 -1.27 4.09 -25.92
C GLN A 68 0.19 4.33 -26.32
N SER A 69 0.92 5.14 -25.56
CA SER A 69 2.33 5.47 -25.80
C SER A 69 3.04 5.81 -24.50
N GLU A 70 4.36 5.81 -24.54
CA GLU A 70 5.20 6.26 -23.43
C GLU A 70 5.00 7.75 -23.14
N GLY A 71 4.79 8.58 -24.15
CA GLY A 71 4.49 10.01 -23.96
C GLY A 71 3.19 10.22 -23.17
N ALA A 72 2.12 9.49 -23.52
CA ALA A 72 0.87 9.56 -22.75
C ALA A 72 1.03 9.09 -21.30
N PHE A 73 1.94 8.15 -21.03
CA PHE A 73 2.29 7.75 -19.68
C PHE A 73 3.10 8.84 -18.98
N SER A 74 4.09 9.45 -19.64
CA SER A 74 4.96 10.48 -19.06
C SER A 74 4.17 11.68 -18.56
N ASP A 75 3.11 12.09 -19.26
CA ASP A 75 2.23 13.17 -18.81
C ASP A 75 1.55 12.84 -17.46
N ILE A 76 1.07 11.59 -17.32
CA ILE A 76 0.46 11.11 -16.08
C ILE A 76 1.53 10.90 -15.01
N PHE A 77 2.71 10.40 -15.38
CA PHE A 77 3.82 10.17 -14.46
C PHE A 77 4.24 11.49 -13.80
N ASN A 78 4.52 12.51 -14.60
CA ASN A 78 4.93 13.83 -14.10
C ASN A 78 3.86 14.48 -13.21
N LYS A 79 2.58 14.32 -13.57
CA LYS A 79 1.48 14.94 -12.83
C LYS A 79 1.12 14.20 -11.55
N THR A 80 1.24 12.87 -11.53
CA THR A 80 0.67 12.03 -10.47
C THR A 80 1.74 11.30 -9.68
N PHE A 81 2.74 10.70 -10.36
CA PHE A 81 3.75 9.89 -9.68
C PHE A 81 4.86 10.73 -9.03
N LEU A 82 5.05 11.96 -9.49
CA LEU A 82 6.02 12.91 -8.92
C LEU A 82 5.37 13.93 -7.97
N SER A 83 4.09 13.73 -7.61
CA SER A 83 3.41 14.60 -6.65
C SER A 83 3.80 14.26 -5.21
N ASP A 84 3.62 15.23 -4.30
CA ASP A 84 3.84 15.03 -2.86
C ASP A 84 2.70 14.22 -2.20
N ASP A 85 1.49 14.24 -2.77
CA ASP A 85 0.34 13.43 -2.36
C ASP A 85 -0.52 13.11 -3.59
N PRO A 86 -0.52 11.87 -4.04
CA PRO A 86 0.13 10.67 -3.48
C PRO A 86 1.66 10.62 -3.61
N TYR A 87 2.35 10.18 -2.55
CA TYR A 87 3.79 9.97 -2.50
C TYR A 87 4.13 8.57 -2.98
N PHE A 88 4.67 8.44 -4.18
CA PHE A 88 4.86 7.15 -4.86
C PHE A 88 6.19 6.48 -4.58
N PHE A 89 6.12 5.16 -4.41
CA PHE A 89 7.28 4.27 -4.42
C PHE A 89 7.16 3.27 -5.57
N GLY A 90 8.26 3.08 -6.29
CA GLY A 90 8.47 1.88 -7.10
C GLY A 90 8.91 0.72 -6.21
N ILE A 91 8.42 -0.48 -6.49
CA ILE A 91 8.90 -1.73 -5.88
C ILE A 91 9.97 -2.27 -6.80
N TRP A 92 11.24 -2.20 -6.36
CA TRP A 92 12.38 -2.57 -7.16
C TRP A 92 12.93 -3.94 -6.77
N ASN A 93 13.44 -4.69 -7.74
CA ASN A 93 14.27 -5.85 -7.43
C ASN A 93 15.59 -5.39 -6.77
N LYS A 94 16.30 -6.31 -6.10
CA LYS A 94 17.51 -5.94 -5.32
C LYS A 94 18.66 -5.41 -6.17
N GLU A 95 18.72 -5.76 -7.45
CA GLU A 95 19.71 -5.24 -8.39
C GLU A 95 19.36 -3.85 -8.94
N HIS A 96 18.21 -3.29 -8.54
CA HIS A 96 17.65 -2.01 -9.02
C HIS A 96 17.59 -1.89 -10.55
N SER A 97 17.46 -3.03 -11.22
CA SER A 97 17.40 -3.12 -12.69
C SER A 97 15.98 -3.22 -13.25
N LYS A 98 14.97 -3.46 -12.36
CA LYS A 98 13.56 -3.61 -12.73
C LYS A 98 12.62 -3.04 -11.68
N VAL A 99 11.56 -2.40 -12.16
CA VAL A 99 10.41 -1.99 -11.33
C VAL A 99 9.32 -3.06 -11.43
N LEU A 100 9.07 -3.74 -10.32
CA LEU A 100 8.12 -4.85 -10.26
C LEU A 100 6.66 -4.40 -10.08
N GLY A 101 6.47 -3.20 -9.54
CA GLY A 101 5.17 -2.62 -9.25
C GLY A 101 5.26 -1.27 -8.57
N THR A 102 4.12 -0.72 -8.19
CA THR A 102 4.03 0.54 -7.44
C THR A 102 3.16 0.39 -6.22
N LEU A 103 3.37 1.28 -5.26
CA LEU A 103 2.45 1.63 -4.19
C LEU A 103 2.72 3.08 -3.78
N SER A 104 1.76 3.70 -3.13
CA SER A 104 1.93 5.08 -2.65
C SER A 104 1.39 5.24 -1.24
N LEU A 105 1.88 6.27 -0.55
CA LEU A 105 1.26 6.83 0.63
C LEU A 105 0.49 8.08 0.19
N MET A 106 -0.80 8.17 0.54
CA MET A 106 -1.67 9.24 0.08
C MET A 106 -2.67 9.67 1.14
N ARG A 107 -3.34 10.79 0.88
CA ARG A 107 -4.29 11.39 1.84
C ARG A 107 -3.65 11.56 3.21
N ASN A 108 -2.46 12.16 3.21
CA ASN A 108 -1.65 12.34 4.39
C ASN A 108 -2.25 13.38 5.33
N ASP A 109 -3.00 12.92 6.32
CA ASP A 109 -3.51 13.74 7.43
C ASP A 109 -2.53 13.65 8.62
N ARG A 110 -1.44 14.39 8.52
CA ARG A 110 -0.41 14.42 9.54
C ARG A 110 -0.94 14.90 10.90
N GLN A 111 -1.89 15.82 10.90
CA GLN A 111 -2.45 16.33 12.16
C GLN A 111 -3.12 15.23 12.98
N ASN A 112 -3.77 14.30 12.31
CA ASN A 112 -4.46 13.17 12.94
C ASN A 112 -3.63 11.88 12.95
N GLY A 113 -2.44 11.87 12.35
CA GLY A 113 -1.59 10.68 12.19
C GLY A 113 -2.27 9.59 11.38
N VAL A 114 -2.91 9.96 10.27
CA VAL A 114 -3.66 9.07 9.38
C VAL A 114 -3.07 9.12 7.98
N ILE A 115 -2.90 7.97 7.34
CA ILE A 115 -2.42 7.88 5.96
C ILE A 115 -2.98 6.64 5.27
N GLU A 116 -3.16 6.72 3.96
CA GLU A 116 -3.70 5.63 3.13
C GLU A 116 -2.60 5.02 2.24
N VAL A 117 -2.55 3.68 2.14
CA VAL A 117 -1.85 3.04 1.03
C VAL A 117 -2.74 3.01 -0.20
N GLY A 118 -2.25 3.54 -1.30
CA GLY A 118 -2.96 3.59 -2.56
C GLY A 118 -2.10 3.19 -3.74
N TYR A 119 -2.69 3.20 -4.94
CA TYR A 119 -2.02 2.88 -6.19
C TYR A 119 -1.16 1.61 -6.13
N VAL A 120 -1.72 0.57 -5.47
CA VAL A 120 -1.10 -0.75 -5.40
C VAL A 120 -1.25 -1.43 -6.76
N ILE A 121 -0.21 -1.33 -7.58
CA ILE A 121 -0.18 -1.83 -8.96
C ILE A 121 0.96 -2.83 -9.07
N TYR A 122 0.63 -4.09 -9.28
CA TYR A 122 1.60 -5.18 -9.34
C TYR A 122 1.68 -5.77 -10.74
N SER A 123 2.89 -5.88 -11.29
CA SER A 123 3.14 -6.67 -12.49
C SER A 123 2.79 -8.15 -12.26
N GLN A 124 2.60 -8.91 -13.33
CA GLN A 124 2.35 -10.36 -13.21
C GLN A 124 3.48 -11.07 -12.45
N GLN A 125 4.72 -10.59 -12.58
CA GLN A 125 5.88 -11.13 -11.87
C GLN A 125 5.80 -10.89 -10.36
N LEU A 126 5.28 -9.73 -9.93
CA LEU A 126 5.17 -9.37 -8.51
C LEU A 126 3.99 -10.04 -7.81
N LYS A 127 2.89 -10.28 -8.53
CA LYS A 127 1.68 -10.89 -7.96
C LYS A 127 1.99 -12.23 -7.30
N LYS A 128 1.47 -12.43 -6.08
CA LYS A 128 1.63 -13.66 -5.28
C LYS A 128 3.10 -14.00 -4.94
N SER A 129 4.02 -13.06 -5.06
CA SER A 129 5.43 -13.23 -4.70
C SER A 129 5.69 -12.86 -3.23
N ILE A 130 6.88 -13.22 -2.75
CA ILE A 130 7.39 -12.80 -1.43
C ILE A 130 7.55 -11.28 -1.42
N GLN A 131 8.11 -10.71 -2.49
CA GLN A 131 8.34 -9.27 -2.65
C GLN A 131 7.04 -8.46 -2.52
N ALA A 132 5.91 -8.97 -3.03
CA ALA A 132 4.61 -8.29 -2.90
C ALA A 132 4.17 -8.14 -1.43
N THR A 133 4.46 -9.13 -0.60
CA THR A 133 4.13 -9.08 0.83
C THR A 133 5.17 -8.25 1.59
N GLU A 134 6.45 -8.38 1.26
CA GLU A 134 7.52 -7.59 1.87
C GLU A 134 7.35 -6.09 1.59
N ALA A 135 6.99 -5.70 0.37
CA ALA A 135 6.73 -4.30 0.02
C ALA A 135 5.65 -3.68 0.92
N GLN A 136 4.56 -4.40 1.18
CA GLN A 136 3.50 -3.94 2.09
C GLN A 136 3.97 -3.89 3.54
N TYR A 137 4.75 -4.88 3.98
CA TYR A 137 5.34 -4.89 5.31
C TYR A 137 6.28 -3.68 5.52
N LEU A 138 7.16 -3.41 4.57
CA LEU A 138 8.10 -2.29 4.63
C LEU A 138 7.37 -0.95 4.73
N LEU A 139 6.33 -0.76 3.93
CA LEU A 139 5.55 0.47 3.93
C LEU A 139 4.77 0.64 5.24
N ALA A 140 4.13 -0.41 5.74
CA ALA A 140 3.43 -0.38 7.03
C ALA A 140 4.40 -0.12 8.19
N LYS A 141 5.58 -0.75 8.18
CA LYS A 141 6.65 -0.50 9.16
C LYS A 141 7.09 0.96 9.15
N TYR A 142 7.28 1.53 7.97
CA TYR A 142 7.64 2.95 7.84
C TYR A 142 6.55 3.86 8.41
N VAL A 143 5.28 3.59 8.13
CA VAL A 143 4.15 4.37 8.64
C VAL A 143 4.08 4.34 10.17
N PHE A 144 4.16 3.17 10.79
CA PHE A 144 4.00 3.06 12.23
C PHE A 144 5.27 3.38 13.02
N GLU A 145 6.45 2.94 12.56
CA GLU A 145 7.68 3.06 13.35
C GLU A 145 8.48 4.31 13.01
N ASN A 146 8.50 4.73 11.75
CA ASN A 146 9.25 5.91 11.34
C ASN A 146 8.39 7.19 11.39
N LEU A 147 7.17 7.17 10.83
CA LEU A 147 6.29 8.34 10.87
C LEU A 147 5.58 8.47 12.22
N GLY A 148 5.40 7.38 12.97
CA GLY A 148 4.69 7.33 14.24
C GLY A 148 3.18 7.51 14.10
N TYR A 149 2.64 7.22 12.92
CA TYR A 149 1.21 7.36 12.64
C TYR A 149 0.41 6.31 13.38
N ARG A 150 -0.84 6.64 13.70
CA ARG A 150 -1.72 5.78 14.51
C ARG A 150 -2.76 5.03 13.70
N ARG A 151 -2.97 5.40 12.42
CA ARG A 151 -3.95 4.78 11.53
C ARG A 151 -3.42 4.70 10.11
N TYR A 152 -3.42 3.49 9.58
CA TYR A 152 -3.04 3.17 8.21
C TYR A 152 -4.24 2.61 7.48
N GLU A 153 -4.64 3.24 6.38
CA GLU A 153 -5.88 2.94 5.66
C GLU A 153 -5.62 2.20 4.36
N TRP A 154 -6.58 1.37 3.98
CA TRP A 154 -6.67 0.73 2.66
C TRP A 154 -8.08 0.91 2.11
N LYS A 155 -8.20 1.41 0.88
CA LYS A 155 -9.49 1.61 0.22
C LYS A 155 -9.50 0.95 -1.15
N CYS A 156 -10.60 0.32 -1.51
CA CYS A 156 -10.77 -0.25 -2.84
C CYS A 156 -12.22 -0.19 -3.30
N ASP A 157 -12.43 -0.40 -4.60
CA ASP A 157 -13.76 -0.65 -5.13
C ASP A 157 -14.38 -1.86 -4.41
N SER A 158 -15.64 -1.76 -3.97
CA SER A 158 -16.34 -2.82 -3.25
C SER A 158 -16.47 -4.11 -4.05
N LEU A 159 -16.35 -4.02 -5.38
CA LEU A 159 -16.35 -5.15 -6.31
C LEU A 159 -14.95 -5.75 -6.54
N ASN A 160 -13.88 -5.08 -6.07
CA ASN A 160 -12.50 -5.57 -6.20
C ASN A 160 -12.18 -6.61 -5.13
N GLU A 161 -12.70 -7.83 -5.29
CA GLU A 161 -12.50 -8.92 -4.33
C GLU A 161 -11.01 -9.25 -4.07
N PRO A 162 -10.13 -9.32 -5.10
CA PRO A 162 -8.70 -9.51 -4.85
C PRO A 162 -8.08 -8.48 -3.92
N SER A 163 -8.45 -7.21 -4.02
CA SER A 163 -7.95 -6.13 -3.16
C SER A 163 -8.46 -6.26 -1.72
N LYS A 164 -9.75 -6.60 -1.55
CA LYS A 164 -10.33 -6.85 -0.21
C LYS A 164 -9.66 -8.02 0.49
N LEU A 165 -9.41 -9.12 -0.23
CA LEU A 165 -8.71 -10.29 0.31
C LEU A 165 -7.25 -9.96 0.66
N ALA A 166 -6.58 -9.14 -0.15
CA ALA A 166 -5.22 -8.69 0.13
C ALA A 166 -5.15 -7.84 1.42
N ALA A 167 -6.05 -6.87 1.58
CA ALA A 167 -6.13 -6.05 2.78
C ALA A 167 -6.32 -6.91 4.04
N LYS A 168 -7.30 -7.82 4.04
CA LYS A 168 -7.56 -8.74 5.16
C LYS A 168 -6.35 -9.64 5.45
N ARG A 169 -5.74 -10.21 4.40
CA ARG A 169 -4.55 -11.05 4.54
C ARG A 169 -3.38 -10.31 5.19
N LEU A 170 -3.21 -9.02 4.90
CA LEU A 170 -2.16 -8.17 5.46
C LEU A 170 -2.46 -7.71 6.89
N GLY A 171 -3.68 -7.88 7.39
CA GLY A 171 -4.09 -7.57 8.74
C GLY A 171 -4.92 -6.29 8.88
N PHE A 172 -5.37 -5.71 7.78
CA PHE A 172 -6.34 -4.62 7.83
C PHE A 172 -7.73 -5.15 8.19
N GLU A 173 -8.43 -4.43 9.05
CA GLU A 173 -9.81 -4.71 9.43
C GLU A 173 -10.79 -3.93 8.56
N TYR A 174 -11.89 -4.59 8.14
CA TYR A 174 -12.96 -3.96 7.37
C TYR A 174 -13.83 -3.09 8.27
N GLU A 175 -14.06 -1.84 7.88
CA GLU A 175 -14.85 -0.88 8.65
C GLU A 175 -16.21 -0.58 8.02
N GLY A 176 -16.33 -0.70 6.69
CA GLY A 176 -17.59 -0.40 6.02
C GLY A 176 -17.44 -0.12 4.53
N THR A 177 -18.58 0.11 3.87
CA THR A 177 -18.62 0.49 2.45
C THR A 177 -19.35 1.82 2.30
N PHE A 178 -18.67 2.80 1.72
CA PHE A 178 -19.28 4.08 1.34
C PHE A 178 -19.91 3.93 -0.03
N ARG A 179 -21.23 4.04 -0.09
CA ARG A 179 -21.98 3.92 -1.34
C ARG A 179 -21.79 5.17 -2.20
N GLN A 180 -21.65 4.98 -3.52
CA GLN A 180 -21.52 6.06 -4.52
C GLN A 180 -20.40 7.07 -4.15
N ALA A 181 -19.32 6.58 -3.56
CA ALA A 181 -18.27 7.43 -3.01
C ALA A 181 -17.40 8.10 -4.09
N VAL A 182 -17.27 7.47 -5.26
CA VAL A 182 -16.38 7.93 -6.33
C VAL A 182 -17.02 7.66 -7.69
N VAL A 183 -16.80 8.55 -8.64
CA VAL A 183 -17.05 8.32 -10.07
C VAL A 183 -15.70 8.17 -10.77
N TYR A 184 -15.48 7.05 -11.45
CA TYR A 184 -14.29 6.83 -12.28
C TYR A 184 -14.64 6.06 -13.55
N LYS A 185 -14.01 6.38 -14.67
CA LYS A 185 -14.29 5.76 -15.97
C LYS A 185 -15.79 5.77 -16.32
N ASN A 186 -16.49 6.87 -16.01
CA ASN A 186 -17.93 7.04 -16.17
C ASN A 186 -18.78 5.98 -15.45
N ARG A 187 -18.26 5.41 -14.36
CA ARG A 187 -18.97 4.40 -13.55
C ARG A 187 -19.02 4.82 -12.09
N ASN A 188 -20.08 4.42 -11.42
CA ASN A 188 -20.19 4.51 -9.97
C ASN A 188 -19.22 3.55 -9.28
N ARG A 189 -18.60 3.99 -8.19
CA ARG A 189 -17.79 3.17 -7.32
C ARG A 189 -18.28 3.31 -5.88
N ASP A 190 -18.74 2.21 -5.32
CA ASP A 190 -18.84 2.05 -3.88
C ASP A 190 -17.45 1.68 -3.34
N THR A 191 -17.03 2.31 -2.25
CA THR A 191 -15.67 2.16 -1.74
C THR A 191 -15.69 1.42 -0.41
N SER A 192 -15.05 0.25 -0.36
CA SER A 192 -14.79 -0.49 0.87
C SER A 192 -13.58 0.10 1.60
N TRP A 193 -13.73 0.33 2.90
CA TRP A 193 -12.74 0.92 3.80
C TRP A 193 -12.21 -0.14 4.74
N PHE A 194 -10.89 -0.13 4.90
CA PHE A 194 -10.16 -0.98 5.83
C PHE A 194 -9.12 -0.12 6.55
N SER A 195 -8.77 -0.50 7.77
CA SER A 195 -7.72 0.14 8.54
C SER A 195 -6.87 -0.87 9.29
N MET A 196 -5.68 -0.43 9.67
CA MET A 196 -4.81 -1.04 10.66
C MET A 196 -4.41 0.06 11.64
N LEU A 197 -4.53 -0.20 12.94
CA LEU A 197 -4.22 0.76 13.99
C LEU A 197 -2.82 0.49 14.59
N ASP A 198 -2.23 1.52 15.19
CA ASP A 198 -0.94 1.42 15.88
C ASP A 198 -0.94 0.35 16.97
N CYS A 199 -2.02 0.22 17.72
CA CYS A 199 -2.18 -0.82 18.75
C CYS A 199 -2.24 -2.25 18.20
N GLU A 200 -2.52 -2.42 16.90
CA GLU A 200 -2.57 -3.70 16.19
C GLU A 200 -1.25 -4.04 15.49
N TRP A 201 -0.40 -3.00 15.27
CA TRP A 201 0.82 -3.13 14.47
C TRP A 201 1.78 -4.18 15.02
N GLU A 202 2.08 -4.18 16.29
CA GLU A 202 3.05 -5.11 16.88
C GLU A 202 2.67 -6.59 16.63
N ARG A 203 1.39 -6.92 16.73
CA ARG A 203 0.88 -8.27 16.40
C ARG A 203 1.02 -8.57 14.91
N ASN A 204 0.61 -7.62 14.05
CA ASN A 204 0.69 -7.79 12.60
C ASN A 204 2.14 -7.85 12.11
N LYS A 205 3.03 -7.04 12.69
CA LYS A 205 4.47 -7.07 12.43
C LYS A 205 5.06 -8.46 12.66
N LYS A 206 4.89 -9.01 13.86
CA LYS A 206 5.40 -10.35 14.20
C LYS A 206 4.88 -11.42 13.25
N ARG A 207 3.62 -11.34 12.88
CA ARG A 207 2.98 -12.26 11.93
C ARG A 207 3.59 -12.15 10.54
N LEU A 208 3.81 -10.93 10.04
CA LEU A 208 4.43 -10.66 8.74
C LEU A 208 5.91 -11.06 8.73
N GLU A 209 6.68 -10.73 9.77
CA GLU A 209 8.08 -11.13 9.91
C GLU A 209 8.24 -12.65 9.94
N LYS A 210 7.38 -13.34 10.69
CA LYS A 210 7.37 -14.82 10.72
C LYS A 210 7.06 -15.40 9.35
N TRP A 211 6.13 -14.80 8.60
CA TRP A 211 5.82 -15.25 7.25
C TRP A 211 6.98 -14.98 6.28
N LEU A 212 7.64 -13.83 6.39
CA LEU A 212 8.78 -13.42 5.55
C LEU A 212 10.09 -14.12 5.91
N SER A 213 10.15 -14.83 7.04
CA SER A 213 11.34 -15.61 7.41
C SER A 213 11.72 -16.58 6.29
N PRO A 214 13.02 -16.69 5.93
CA PRO A 214 13.49 -17.70 4.97
C PRO A 214 13.05 -19.14 5.33
N ASP A 215 12.95 -19.45 6.62
CA ASP A 215 12.52 -20.77 7.13
C ASP A 215 11.06 -21.11 6.79
N ASN A 216 10.26 -20.13 6.36
CA ASN A 216 8.88 -20.36 5.93
C ASN A 216 8.77 -20.78 4.45
N PHE A 217 9.88 -20.96 3.75
CA PHE A 217 9.87 -21.31 2.33
C PHE A 217 10.73 -22.53 2.08
N ASP A 218 10.22 -23.45 1.23
CA ASP A 218 10.97 -24.60 0.75
C ASP A 218 12.00 -24.21 -0.34
N GLN A 219 12.70 -25.21 -0.85
CA GLN A 219 13.72 -25.03 -1.90
C GLN A 219 13.15 -24.46 -3.21
N ASP A 220 11.85 -24.67 -3.46
CA ASP A 220 11.11 -24.13 -4.61
C ASP A 220 10.50 -22.75 -4.31
N ARG A 221 10.84 -22.14 -3.16
CA ARG A 221 10.27 -20.86 -2.66
C ARG A 221 8.76 -20.90 -2.42
N LYS A 222 8.18 -22.07 -2.16
CA LYS A 222 6.79 -22.20 -1.74
C LYS A 222 6.69 -22.04 -0.24
N GLN A 223 5.68 -21.27 0.21
CA GLN A 223 5.43 -21.06 1.63
C GLN A 223 5.03 -22.37 2.31
N LEU A 224 5.63 -22.64 3.47
CA LEU A 224 5.26 -23.76 4.34
C LEU A 224 4.00 -23.45 5.15
N LEU A 225 3.91 -22.22 5.65
CA LEU A 225 2.76 -21.71 6.37
C LEU A 225 2.16 -20.49 5.66
N SER A 226 0.85 -20.54 5.43
CA SER A 226 0.12 -19.39 4.90
C SER A 226 0.06 -18.26 5.93
N LEU A 227 0.18 -17.00 5.48
CA LEU A 227 0.03 -15.83 6.33
C LEU A 227 -1.35 -15.81 7.04
N ASN A 228 -2.39 -16.36 6.43
CA ASN A 228 -3.72 -16.44 7.04
C ASN A 228 -3.78 -17.41 8.24
N ASN A 229 -2.84 -18.36 8.33
CA ASN A 229 -2.77 -19.36 9.42
C ASN A 229 -1.84 -18.91 10.56
N LEU A 230 -1.14 -17.80 10.41
CA LEU A 230 -0.31 -17.19 11.45
C LEU A 230 -1.16 -16.22 12.28
N LYS A 231 -1.11 -16.40 13.60
CA LYS A 231 -1.81 -15.56 14.58
C LYS A 231 -0.86 -14.53 15.17
#